data_5754ee7c5f2a8d497407b423e342a4f8
#
_entry.id   5754ee7c5f2a8d497407b423e342a4f8
#
_cell.length_a   1.000
_cell.length_b   1.000
_cell.length_c   1.000
_cell.angle_alpha   90.00
_cell.angle_beta   90.00
_cell.angle_gamma   90.00
#
_symmetry.space_group_name_H-M   'P 1'
#
loop_
_entity.id
_entity.type
_entity.pdbx_description
1 polymer ?
#
loop_
_entity_poly.entity_id
_entity_poly.type
_entity_poly.pdbx_seq_one_letter_code
_entity_poly.pdbx_strand_id
1 'polypeptide(L)'
;PYYEQKSFTPQQLSNRFCPVASPEGKDGTVKIHQDTEIYRCRIDAEKNVGYKLSDRRSYWLQMASGAAELNEAVLAAGDGVAVAGENGSLNLRGIDTVSDIILFNLRP
;
A
#
# COMPACT_ATOMS: atom_id res chain seq x y z
N PRO A 1 -15.80 -20.89 -7.55
CA PRO A 1 -15.34 -19.54 -7.27
C PRO A 1 -14.56 -18.98 -8.45
N TYR A 2 -14.72 -17.73 -8.66
CA TYR A 2 -14.03 -17.05 -9.72
C TYR A 2 -12.68 -16.55 -9.25
N TYR A 3 -11.66 -16.74 -10.07
CA TYR A 3 -10.31 -16.34 -9.72
C TYR A 3 -9.69 -15.58 -10.89
N GLU A 4 -9.15 -14.41 -10.61
CA GLU A 4 -8.51 -13.57 -11.59
C GLU A 4 -7.10 -13.23 -11.14
N GLN A 5 -6.14 -13.33 -12.06
CA GLN A 5 -4.74 -13.04 -11.75
C GLN A 5 -4.18 -12.06 -12.76
N LYS A 6 -3.53 -11.02 -12.28
CA LYS A 6 -2.92 -10.00 -13.11
C LYS A 6 -1.49 -9.74 -12.66
N SER A 7 -0.65 -9.35 -13.60
CA SER A 7 0.74 -9.03 -13.34
C SER A 7 0.95 -7.53 -13.38
N PHE A 8 1.88 -7.06 -12.56
CA PHE A 8 2.22 -5.64 -12.48
C PHE A 8 3.72 -5.49 -12.70
N THR A 9 4.10 -4.52 -13.54
CA THR A 9 5.50 -4.31 -13.87
C THR A 9 6.22 -3.56 -12.76
N PRO A 10 7.55 -3.68 -12.67
CA PRO A 10 8.33 -2.90 -11.70
C PRO A 10 8.07 -1.40 -11.82
N GLN A 11 7.90 -0.88 -13.02
CA GLN A 11 7.62 0.54 -13.20
C GLN A 11 6.29 0.96 -12.59
N GLN A 12 5.29 0.08 -12.65
CA GLN A 12 3.99 0.39 -12.06
C GLN A 12 4.04 0.45 -10.54
N LEU A 13 4.92 -0.33 -9.93
CA LEU A 13 5.03 -0.44 -8.48
C LEU A 13 6.07 0.52 -7.88
N SER A 14 6.95 1.08 -8.71
CA SER A 14 8.14 1.79 -8.23
C SER A 14 7.80 3.16 -7.67
N ASN A 15 8.10 3.35 -6.39
CA ASN A 15 7.99 4.62 -5.65
C ASN A 15 6.61 5.27 -5.77
N ARG A 16 5.57 4.43 -5.77
CA ARG A 16 4.18 4.90 -5.82
C ARG A 16 3.27 3.78 -5.34
N PHE A 17 2.12 4.16 -4.81
CA PHE A 17 1.11 3.19 -4.45
C PHE A 17 0.30 2.84 -5.70
N CYS A 18 0.52 1.63 -6.20
CA CYS A 18 -0.15 1.14 -7.39
C CYS A 18 -1.37 0.32 -6.98
N PRO A 19 -2.57 0.68 -7.43
CA PRO A 19 -3.76 -0.11 -7.10
C PRO A 19 -3.68 -1.47 -7.80
N VAL A 20 -3.87 -2.54 -7.04
CA VAL A 20 -3.76 -3.90 -7.57
C VAL A 20 -5.06 -4.68 -7.42
N ALA A 21 -5.93 -4.28 -6.52
CA ALA A 21 -7.24 -4.92 -6.36
C ALA A 21 -8.28 -3.90 -5.95
N SER A 22 -9.48 -4.03 -6.47
CA SER A 22 -10.58 -3.13 -6.14
C SER A 22 -11.91 -3.86 -6.34
N PRO A 23 -13.00 -3.37 -5.73
CA PRO A 23 -14.31 -4.02 -5.87
C PRO A 23 -14.78 -4.11 -7.31
N GLU A 24 -14.41 -3.15 -8.14
CA GLU A 24 -14.89 -3.04 -9.51
C GLU A 24 -13.88 -3.44 -10.56
N GLY A 25 -12.66 -3.78 -10.14
CA GLY A 25 -11.61 -4.11 -11.08
C GLY A 25 -11.15 -2.92 -11.91
N LYS A 26 -11.19 -1.71 -11.33
CA LYS A 26 -10.81 -0.48 -12.05
C LYS A 26 -9.33 -0.42 -12.37
N ASP A 27 -8.99 0.27 -13.45
CA ASP A 27 -7.61 0.63 -13.79
C ASP A 27 -6.67 -0.58 -13.84
N GLY A 28 -7.18 -1.69 -14.38
CA GLY A 28 -6.36 -2.88 -14.54
C GLY A 28 -6.17 -3.69 -13.27
N THR A 29 -6.89 -3.36 -12.19
CA THR A 29 -6.79 -4.11 -10.95
C THR A 29 -7.55 -5.42 -11.01
N VAL A 30 -7.23 -6.32 -10.08
CA VAL A 30 -7.99 -7.54 -9.87
C VAL A 30 -9.31 -7.18 -9.20
N LYS A 31 -10.41 -7.75 -9.68
CA LYS A 31 -11.72 -7.54 -9.07
C LYS A 31 -11.88 -8.41 -7.84
N ILE A 32 -12.31 -7.80 -6.74
CA ILE A 32 -12.61 -8.53 -5.50
C ILE A 32 -14.01 -8.18 -5.05
N HIS A 33 -14.65 -9.11 -4.31
CA HIS A 33 -16.04 -8.94 -3.90
C HIS A 33 -16.16 -8.39 -2.48
N GLN A 34 -15.38 -7.37 -2.19
CA GLN A 34 -15.38 -6.70 -0.88
C GLN A 34 -15.16 -5.22 -1.09
N ASP A 35 -15.65 -4.40 -0.16
CA ASP A 35 -15.40 -2.97 -0.18
C ASP A 35 -13.98 -2.70 0.35
N THR A 36 -13.00 -3.11 -0.42
CA THR A 36 -11.59 -3.02 -0.07
C THR A 36 -10.82 -2.69 -1.34
N GLU A 37 -9.85 -1.80 -1.19
CA GLU A 37 -8.87 -1.56 -2.26
C GLU A 37 -7.51 -1.95 -1.72
N ILE A 38 -6.70 -2.57 -2.57
CA ILE A 38 -5.36 -3.00 -2.18
C ILE A 38 -4.37 -2.35 -3.12
N TYR A 39 -3.33 -1.77 -2.53
CA TYR A 39 -2.26 -1.09 -3.25
C TYR A 39 -0.94 -1.75 -2.93
N ARG A 40 -0.05 -1.75 -3.90
CA ARG A 40 1.33 -2.19 -3.69
C ARG A 40 2.27 -1.05 -4.02
N CYS A 41 3.38 -1.00 -3.30
CA CYS A 41 4.41 -0.01 -3.55
C CYS A 41 5.77 -0.65 -3.34
N ARG A 42 6.68 -0.42 -4.27
CA ARG A 42 8.08 -0.78 -4.11
C ARG A 42 8.83 0.52 -3.97
N ILE A 43 9.39 0.78 -2.81
CA ILE A 43 10.06 2.03 -2.51
C ILE A 43 11.57 1.83 -2.45
N ASP A 44 12.30 2.66 -3.20
CA ASP A 44 13.76 2.63 -3.19
C ASP A 44 14.29 3.33 -1.95
N ALA A 45 15.54 3.01 -1.60
CA ALA A 45 16.20 3.64 -0.44
C ALA A 45 16.13 5.16 -0.56
N GLU A 46 15.78 5.81 0.54
CA GLU A 46 15.72 7.27 0.69
C GLU A 46 14.70 7.99 -0.19
N LYS A 47 13.85 7.25 -0.89
CA LYS A 47 12.74 7.86 -1.62
C LYS A 47 11.55 8.03 -0.70
N ASN A 48 10.73 9.04 -0.98
CA ASN A 48 9.54 9.34 -0.21
C ASN A 48 8.31 9.09 -1.05
N VAL A 49 7.30 8.46 -0.45
CA VAL A 49 6.02 8.20 -1.11
C VAL A 49 4.91 8.59 -0.15
N GLY A 50 3.98 9.40 -0.65
CA GLY A 50 2.83 9.83 0.13
C GLY A 50 1.55 9.18 -0.35
N TYR A 51 0.61 9.02 0.56
CA TYR A 51 -0.72 8.54 0.24
C TYR A 51 -1.74 9.32 1.03
N LYS A 52 -2.69 9.93 0.33
CA LYS A 52 -3.72 10.72 0.99
C LYS A 52 -4.81 9.81 1.55
N LEU A 53 -5.10 9.97 2.82
CA LEU A 53 -6.08 9.16 3.52
C LEU A 53 -7.45 9.84 3.51
N SER A 54 -8.51 9.02 3.54
CA SER A 54 -9.88 9.52 3.72
C SER A 54 -10.29 9.25 5.15
N ASP A 55 -10.90 10.23 5.80
CA ASP A 55 -11.39 10.08 7.17
C ASP A 55 -12.57 9.11 7.28
N ARG A 56 -13.08 8.67 6.12
CA ARG A 56 -14.18 7.70 6.05
C ARG A 56 -13.70 6.27 5.87
N ARG A 57 -12.39 6.05 5.91
CA ARG A 57 -11.81 4.73 5.66
C ARG A 57 -10.85 4.37 6.76
N SER A 58 -10.57 3.09 6.86
CA SER A 58 -9.54 2.55 7.74
C SER A 58 -8.47 1.92 6.89
N TYR A 59 -7.23 1.93 7.39
CA TYR A 59 -6.12 1.46 6.58
C TYR A 59 -5.26 0.50 7.38
N TRP A 60 -4.68 -0.47 6.66
CA TRP A 60 -3.67 -1.37 7.23
C TRP A 60 -2.48 -1.36 6.28
N LEU A 61 -1.32 -1.05 6.83
CA LEU A 61 -0.07 -1.06 6.09
C LEU A 61 0.74 -2.27 6.50
N GLN A 62 1.16 -3.08 5.53
CA GLN A 62 1.92 -4.30 5.79
C GLN A 62 3.26 -4.22 5.09
N MET A 63 4.34 -4.39 5.85
CA MET A 63 5.68 -4.47 5.28
C MET A 63 5.94 -5.90 4.82
N ALA A 64 6.03 -6.12 3.51
CA ALA A 64 6.31 -7.44 2.98
C ALA A 64 7.79 -7.74 3.00
N SER A 65 8.64 -6.75 2.70
CA SER A 65 10.09 -6.92 2.75
C SER A 65 10.75 -5.56 2.93
N GLY A 66 12.00 -5.57 3.38
CA GLY A 66 12.79 -4.36 3.56
C GLY A 66 12.43 -3.63 4.84
N ALA A 67 12.70 -2.33 4.85
CA ALA A 67 12.39 -1.47 5.98
C ALA A 67 12.06 -0.07 5.48
N ALA A 68 11.11 0.58 6.14
CA ALA A 68 10.70 1.92 5.78
C ALA A 68 10.27 2.69 7.01
N GLU A 69 10.32 4.01 6.90
CA GLU A 69 9.91 4.91 7.96
C GLU A 69 8.52 5.42 7.65
N LEU A 70 7.59 5.20 8.58
CA LEU A 70 6.23 5.71 8.45
C LEU A 70 6.05 6.80 9.49
N ASN A 71 5.95 8.06 9.04
CA ASN A 71 5.75 9.19 9.95
C ASN A 71 6.70 9.13 11.16
N GLU A 72 7.99 8.86 10.89
CA GLU A 72 9.08 8.79 11.86
C GLU A 72 9.22 7.49 12.64
N ALA A 73 8.30 6.53 12.46
CA ALA A 73 8.43 5.22 13.07
C ALA A 73 9.01 4.23 12.05
N VAL A 74 9.98 3.43 12.45
CA VAL A 74 10.62 2.47 11.56
C VAL A 74 9.84 1.15 11.58
N LEU A 75 9.51 0.67 10.39
CA LEU A 75 8.84 -0.61 10.20
C LEU A 75 9.77 -1.55 9.44
N ALA A 76 9.80 -2.80 9.85
CA ALA A 76 10.61 -3.83 9.21
C ALA A 76 9.72 -4.91 8.61
N ALA A 77 10.33 -5.80 7.82
CA ALA A 77 9.59 -6.89 7.18
C ALA A 77 8.77 -7.67 8.20
N GLY A 78 7.51 -7.91 7.88
CA GLY A 78 6.58 -8.60 8.76
C GLY A 78 5.76 -7.67 9.64
N ASP A 79 6.16 -6.42 9.80
CA ASP A 79 5.39 -5.47 10.61
C ASP A 79 4.14 -5.01 9.88
N GLY A 80 3.06 -4.87 10.65
CA GLY A 80 1.83 -4.30 10.14
C GLY A 80 1.34 -3.24 11.10
N VAL A 81 0.68 -2.21 10.58
CA VAL A 81 0.19 -1.12 11.40
C VAL A 81 -1.15 -0.62 10.89
N ALA A 82 -2.06 -0.34 11.82
CA ALA A 82 -3.33 0.28 11.50
C ALA A 82 -3.12 1.79 11.45
N VAL A 83 -3.67 2.42 10.41
CA VAL A 83 -3.58 3.86 10.23
C VAL A 83 -4.99 4.41 10.14
N ALA A 84 -5.31 5.40 10.97
CA ALA A 84 -6.62 6.03 10.96
C ALA A 84 -6.68 7.05 9.82
N GLY A 85 -7.79 7.02 9.07
CA GLY A 85 -7.97 7.95 7.96
C GLY A 85 -7.96 9.41 8.37
N GLU A 86 -8.39 9.69 9.61
CA GLU A 86 -8.42 11.05 10.13
C GLU A 86 -7.03 11.68 10.27
N ASN A 87 -5.96 10.88 10.18
CA ASN A 87 -4.60 11.40 10.21
C ASN A 87 -4.26 12.20 8.94
N GLY A 88 -5.09 12.13 7.91
CA GLY A 88 -4.94 12.95 6.71
C GLY A 88 -4.08 12.36 5.63
N SER A 89 -2.87 11.95 5.95
CA SER A 89 -1.97 11.33 4.97
C SER A 89 -0.95 10.46 5.68
N LEU A 90 -0.40 9.51 4.93
CA LEU A 90 0.77 8.78 5.40
C LEU A 90 1.95 9.11 4.49
N ASN A 91 3.13 9.14 5.09
CA ASN A 91 4.36 9.43 4.39
C ASN A 91 5.36 8.33 4.71
N LEU A 92 5.82 7.67 3.67
CA LEU A 92 6.79 6.58 3.79
C LEU A 92 8.11 7.01 3.20
N ARG A 93 9.19 6.60 3.83
CA ARG A 93 10.53 6.82 3.32
C ARG A 93 11.28 5.49 3.38
N GLY A 94 11.85 5.08 2.24
CA GLY A 94 12.68 3.89 2.19
C GLY A 94 13.96 4.11 2.99
N ILE A 95 14.48 3.04 3.58
CA ILE A 95 15.69 3.13 4.39
C ILE A 95 16.88 2.59 3.59
N ASP A 96 17.33 1.38 3.85
CA ASP A 96 18.59 0.91 3.30
C ASP A 96 18.50 0.19 1.96
N THR A 97 17.37 -0.44 1.69
CA THR A 97 17.20 -1.26 0.51
C THR A 97 15.83 -1.02 -0.08
N VAL A 98 15.56 -1.66 -1.23
CA VAL A 98 14.23 -1.64 -1.80
C VAL A 98 13.28 -2.36 -0.86
N SER A 99 12.14 -1.76 -0.60
CA SER A 99 11.11 -2.32 0.29
C SER A 99 9.82 -2.53 -0.47
N ASP A 100 9.13 -3.62 -0.15
CA ASP A 100 7.82 -3.92 -0.70
C ASP A 100 6.77 -3.73 0.38
N ILE A 101 5.73 -2.98 0.04
CA ILE A 101 4.70 -2.55 0.97
C ILE A 101 3.33 -2.82 0.38
N ILE A 102 2.40 -3.27 1.21
CA ILE A 102 1.03 -3.47 0.81
C ILE A 102 0.15 -2.58 1.68
N LEU A 103 -0.72 -1.81 1.05
CA LEU A 103 -1.66 -0.95 1.75
C LEU A 103 -3.08 -1.43 1.48
N PHE A 104 -3.83 -1.66 2.54
CA PHE A 104 -5.23 -2.04 2.47
C PHE A 104 -6.08 -0.84 2.83
N ASN A 105 -6.99 -0.48 1.95
CA ASN A 105 -7.97 0.58 2.16
C ASN A 105 -9.30 -0.11 2.45
N LEU A 106 -9.75 -0.03 3.69
CA LEU A 106 -10.82 -0.85 4.22
C LEU A 106 -12.02 -0.01 4.62
N ARG A 107 -13.16 -0.69 4.80
CA ARG A 107 -14.34 -0.05 5.40
C ARG A 107 -14.00 0.43 6.80
N PRO A 108 -14.63 1.52 7.23
CA PRO A 108 -14.40 2.04 8.59
C PRO A 108 -14.84 1.03 9.65
#